data_e45ab15a653a9755b93137ddb73ddd12
#
_entry.id   e45ab15a653a9755b93137ddb73ddd12
#
_cell.length_a   1.000
_cell.length_b   1.000
_cell.length_c   1.000
_cell.angle_alpha   90.00
_cell.angle_beta   90.00
_cell.angle_gamma   90.00
#
_symmetry.space_group_name_H-M   'P 1'
#
loop_
_entity.id
_entity.type
_entity.pdbx_description
1 polymer ?
#
loop_
_entity_poly.entity_id
_entity_poly.type
_entity_poly.pdbx_seq_one_letter_code
_entity_poly.pdbx_strand_id
1 'polypeptide(L)'
;MEQLRKDGYEVIEQFYEPDQLGAALRDFDVVIIRSATKIKEPQIDAAAGSRLKLIIRAGVGVDNIAVKYAEEHGIQVKNTPRASSNAVAELALALLFSCARNISIAGHTMRENKWEKKAYSKGFELSGKTMGVIGYGRIGQLVGAKGQALGM
;
A
#
# COMPACT_ATOMS: atom_id res chain seq x y z
N MET A 1 16.88 1.50 0.55
CA MET A 1 17.80 2.29 1.41
C MET A 1 19.24 2.28 0.89
N GLU A 2 19.76 1.17 0.37
CA GLU A 2 21.13 1.11 -0.18
C GLU A 2 21.43 2.15 -1.26
N GLN A 3 20.47 2.42 -2.17
CA GLN A 3 20.68 3.43 -3.21
C GLN A 3 20.88 4.82 -2.62
N LEU A 4 20.10 5.21 -1.61
CA LEU A 4 20.27 6.52 -0.94
C LEU A 4 21.66 6.64 -0.31
N ARG A 5 22.17 5.58 0.32
CA ARG A 5 23.53 5.57 0.88
C ARG A 5 24.61 5.73 -0.22
N LYS A 6 24.42 5.04 -1.36
CA LYS A 6 25.32 5.19 -2.53
C LYS A 6 25.30 6.61 -3.11
N ASP A 7 24.14 7.28 -3.03
CA ASP A 7 23.96 8.65 -3.48
C ASP A 7 24.46 9.69 -2.45
N GLY A 8 25.09 9.24 -1.35
CA GLY A 8 25.76 10.09 -0.36
C GLY A 8 24.86 10.55 0.80
N TYR A 9 23.65 10.01 0.94
CA TYR A 9 22.78 10.32 2.08
C TYR A 9 23.16 9.49 3.29
N GLU A 10 23.15 10.11 4.47
CA GLU A 10 23.14 9.40 5.74
C GLU A 10 21.73 8.81 5.98
N VAL A 11 21.64 7.47 6.08
CA VAL A 11 20.36 6.78 6.21
C VAL A 11 20.32 5.98 7.51
N ILE A 12 19.45 6.41 8.41
CA ILE A 12 19.18 5.75 9.68
C ILE A 12 17.87 4.96 9.53
N GLU A 13 17.93 3.65 9.75
CA GLU A 13 16.79 2.75 9.72
C GLU A 13 16.44 2.38 11.15
N GLN A 14 15.53 3.15 11.76
CA GLN A 14 15.14 2.97 13.16
C GLN A 14 13.63 3.17 13.30
N PHE A 15 13.03 2.39 14.17
CA PHE A 15 11.67 2.60 14.64
C PHE A 15 11.68 3.47 15.89
N TYR A 16 10.75 4.42 15.96
CA TYR A 16 10.51 5.26 17.13
C TYR A 16 9.08 5.07 17.60
N GLU A 17 8.88 4.98 18.89
CA GLU A 17 7.55 4.98 19.47
C GLU A 17 6.83 6.32 19.22
N PRO A 18 5.49 6.35 19.18
CA PRO A 18 4.73 7.55 18.83
C PRO A 18 5.02 8.80 19.66
N ASP A 19 5.37 8.62 20.93
CA ASP A 19 5.73 9.69 21.88
C ASP A 19 7.16 10.21 21.67
N GLN A 20 8.06 9.39 21.17
CA GLN A 20 9.46 9.73 20.87
C GLN A 20 9.63 10.30 19.46
N LEU A 21 8.74 9.94 18.54
CA LEU A 21 8.88 10.23 17.13
C LEU A 21 9.05 11.74 16.85
N GLY A 22 8.23 12.58 17.48
CA GLY A 22 8.26 14.02 17.27
C GLY A 22 9.62 14.63 17.62
N ALA A 23 10.21 14.22 18.73
CA ALA A 23 11.54 14.68 19.15
C ALA A 23 12.62 14.16 18.19
N ALA A 24 12.56 12.89 17.81
CA ALA A 24 13.52 12.29 16.89
C ALA A 24 13.50 12.95 15.49
N LEU A 25 12.35 13.39 15.00
CA LEU A 25 12.23 14.07 13.71
C LEU A 25 13.08 15.35 13.60
N ARG A 26 13.45 15.96 14.72
CA ARG A 26 14.29 17.18 14.73
C ARG A 26 15.68 17.00 14.14
N ASP A 27 16.19 15.77 14.19
CA ASP A 27 17.56 15.43 13.79
C ASP A 27 17.69 15.03 12.32
N PHE A 28 16.57 15.04 11.56
CA PHE A 28 16.53 14.62 10.17
C PHE A 28 16.03 15.72 9.24
N ASP A 29 16.56 15.75 8.01
CA ASP A 29 16.07 16.62 6.94
C ASP A 29 14.85 16.00 6.24
N VAL A 30 14.83 14.67 6.14
CA VAL A 30 13.80 13.90 5.46
C VAL A 30 13.41 12.68 6.29
N VAL A 31 12.14 12.40 6.37
CA VAL A 31 11.64 11.15 6.94
C VAL A 31 10.86 10.36 5.90
N ILE A 32 11.12 9.05 5.83
CA ILE A 32 10.37 8.12 4.97
C ILE A 32 9.59 7.17 5.87
N ILE A 33 8.27 7.21 5.74
CA ILE A 33 7.37 6.38 6.56
C ILE A 33 6.47 5.47 5.72
N ARG A 34 5.91 4.46 6.36
CA ARG A 34 4.84 3.60 5.82
C ARG A 34 3.54 3.83 6.58
N SER A 35 2.53 2.98 6.31
CA SER A 35 1.17 3.13 6.85
C SER A 35 1.05 3.02 8.37
N ALA A 36 1.94 2.26 9.02
CA ALA A 36 1.88 2.05 10.48
C ALA A 36 2.30 3.30 11.28
N THR A 37 3.24 4.08 10.74
CA THR A 37 3.74 5.29 11.40
C THR A 37 2.79 6.46 11.14
N LYS A 38 2.39 7.16 12.19
CA LYS A 38 1.53 8.34 12.11
C LYS A 38 2.33 9.58 12.43
N ILE A 39 2.23 10.60 11.59
CA ILE A 39 2.77 11.96 11.83
C ILE A 39 1.60 12.91 11.80
N LYS A 40 1.13 13.29 12.96
CA LYS A 40 0.01 14.19 13.17
C LYS A 40 0.52 15.50 13.77
N GLU A 41 -0.39 16.41 14.12
CA GLU A 41 -0.06 17.72 14.64
C GLU A 41 0.97 17.68 15.79
N PRO A 42 0.83 16.82 16.83
CA PRO A 42 1.80 16.80 17.94
C PRO A 42 3.24 16.45 17.51
N GLN A 43 3.41 15.54 16.53
CA GLN A 43 4.73 15.20 16.02
C GLN A 43 5.33 16.34 15.19
N ILE A 44 4.48 17.07 14.45
CA ILE A 44 4.90 18.22 13.65
C ILE A 44 5.28 19.37 14.56
N ASP A 45 4.50 19.66 15.60
CA ASP A 45 4.80 20.69 16.59
C ASP A 45 6.13 20.41 17.31
N ALA A 46 6.35 19.16 17.74
CA ALA A 46 7.61 18.76 18.36
C ALA A 46 8.81 18.93 17.43
N ALA A 47 8.61 18.78 16.11
CA ALA A 47 9.63 19.00 15.10
C ALA A 47 9.71 20.45 14.60
N ALA A 48 8.85 21.35 15.07
CA ALA A 48 8.82 22.74 14.59
C ALA A 48 10.17 23.45 14.80
N GLY A 49 10.57 24.26 13.80
CA GLY A 49 11.83 24.98 13.81
C GLY A 49 13.07 24.09 13.71
N SER A 50 12.93 22.81 13.44
CA SER A 50 14.05 21.89 13.20
C SER A 50 14.48 21.89 11.72
N ARG A 51 15.39 20.98 11.36
CA ARG A 51 15.86 20.80 9.97
C ARG A 51 14.91 19.96 9.09
N LEU A 52 13.82 19.41 9.62
CA LEU A 52 12.86 18.58 8.86
C LEU A 52 12.18 19.40 7.76
N LYS A 53 12.33 18.97 6.52
CA LYS A 53 11.79 19.65 5.32
C LYS A 53 10.85 18.78 4.50
N LEU A 54 10.94 17.45 4.64
CA LEU A 54 10.22 16.55 3.76
C LEU A 54 9.77 15.27 4.50
N ILE A 55 8.50 14.97 4.38
CA ILE A 55 7.92 13.69 4.79
C ILE A 55 7.56 12.91 3.52
N ILE A 56 8.09 11.71 3.35
CA ILE A 56 7.77 10.82 2.24
C ILE A 56 6.95 9.64 2.79
N ARG A 57 5.73 9.50 2.30
CA ARG A 57 4.93 8.30 2.55
C ARG A 57 5.20 7.28 1.44
N ALA A 58 5.90 6.20 1.76
CA ALA A 58 6.12 5.08 0.84
C ALA A 58 4.82 4.29 0.63
N GLY A 59 3.95 4.80 -0.24
CA GLY A 59 2.63 4.27 -0.59
C GLY A 59 1.69 5.35 -1.12
N VAL A 60 0.41 5.03 -1.30
CA VAL A 60 -0.57 5.90 -1.98
C VAL A 60 -1.31 6.82 -1.01
N GLY A 61 -1.97 6.25 0.00
CA GLY A 61 -2.73 7.02 0.98
C GLY A 61 -1.83 7.84 1.90
N VAL A 62 -2.28 9.00 2.33
CA VAL A 62 -1.56 9.91 3.25
C VAL A 62 -2.39 10.23 4.50
N ASP A 63 -3.42 9.46 4.75
CA ASP A 63 -4.34 9.59 5.90
C ASP A 63 -3.65 9.46 7.26
N ASN A 64 -2.49 8.84 7.30
CA ASN A 64 -1.62 8.75 8.48
C ASN A 64 -0.77 10.01 8.72
N ILE A 65 -0.82 11.02 7.84
CA ILE A 65 -0.07 12.27 7.96
C ILE A 65 -1.06 13.45 8.03
N ALA A 66 -0.80 14.44 8.86
CA ALA A 66 -1.51 15.72 8.87
C ALA A 66 -0.94 16.63 7.77
N VAL A 67 -1.25 16.30 6.50
CA VAL A 67 -0.62 16.91 5.31
C VAL A 67 -0.71 18.43 5.32
N LYS A 68 -1.93 18.96 5.44
CA LYS A 68 -2.16 20.40 5.41
C LYS A 68 -1.40 21.12 6.52
N TYR A 69 -1.43 20.55 7.72
CA TYR A 69 -0.72 21.10 8.87
C TYR A 69 0.80 21.09 8.68
N ALA A 70 1.37 20.02 8.11
CA ALA A 70 2.78 19.95 7.79
C ALA A 70 3.20 21.04 6.77
N GLU A 71 2.41 21.22 5.73
CA GLU A 71 2.65 22.24 4.68
C GLU A 71 2.58 23.66 5.24
N GLU A 72 1.64 23.95 6.13
CA GLU A 72 1.52 25.23 6.85
C GLU A 72 2.75 25.51 7.73
N HIS A 73 3.46 24.46 8.18
CA HIS A 73 4.72 24.55 8.93
C HIS A 73 5.98 24.44 8.05
N GLY A 74 5.84 24.55 6.73
CA GLY A 74 6.96 24.53 5.78
C GLY A 74 7.56 23.15 5.51
N ILE A 75 6.88 22.08 5.92
CA ILE A 75 7.31 20.69 5.70
C ILE A 75 6.54 20.13 4.50
N GLN A 76 7.23 19.78 3.44
CA GLN A 76 6.60 19.16 2.26
C GLN A 76 6.18 17.71 2.56
N VAL A 77 5.06 17.28 1.96
CA VAL A 77 4.62 15.88 2.01
C VAL A 77 4.56 15.31 0.61
N LYS A 78 5.19 14.17 0.40
CA LYS A 78 5.19 13.42 -0.88
C LYS A 78 4.77 11.97 -0.64
N ASN A 79 4.21 11.35 -1.68
CA ASN A 79 3.85 9.95 -1.67
C ASN A 79 4.29 9.23 -2.95
N THR A 80 4.10 7.90 -3.01
CA THR A 80 4.47 7.07 -4.16
C THR A 80 3.22 6.48 -4.84
N PRO A 81 2.42 7.29 -5.58
CA PRO A 81 1.07 6.93 -5.99
C PRO A 81 1.00 5.84 -7.08
N ARG A 82 2.13 5.48 -7.69
CA ARG A 82 2.18 4.48 -8.78
C ARG A 82 2.84 3.16 -8.37
N ALA A 83 3.61 3.15 -7.28
CA ALA A 83 4.48 2.03 -6.93
C ALA A 83 3.75 0.69 -6.71
N SER A 84 2.54 0.71 -6.14
CA SER A 84 1.76 -0.48 -5.81
C SER A 84 0.62 -0.80 -6.79
N SER A 85 0.38 0.03 -7.81
CA SER A 85 -0.83 -0.10 -8.64
C SER A 85 -0.93 -1.45 -9.34
N ASN A 86 0.17 -1.96 -9.89
CA ASN A 86 0.18 -3.26 -10.57
C ASN A 86 0.00 -4.42 -9.56
N ALA A 87 0.67 -4.37 -8.42
CA ALA A 87 0.55 -5.40 -7.38
C ALA A 87 -0.90 -5.51 -6.85
N VAL A 88 -1.59 -4.36 -6.67
CA VAL A 88 -3.00 -4.36 -6.27
C VAL A 88 -3.90 -4.94 -7.36
N ALA A 89 -3.66 -4.60 -8.63
CA ALA A 89 -4.40 -5.17 -9.75
C ALA A 89 -4.21 -6.69 -9.86
N GLU A 90 -3.00 -7.18 -9.65
CA GLU A 90 -2.71 -8.63 -9.64
C GLU A 90 -3.39 -9.34 -8.48
N LEU A 91 -3.39 -8.74 -7.29
CA LEU A 91 -4.10 -9.29 -6.14
C LEU A 91 -5.62 -9.36 -6.41
N ALA A 92 -6.20 -8.33 -7.04
CA ALA A 92 -7.61 -8.33 -7.42
C ALA A 92 -7.94 -9.51 -8.34
N LEU A 93 -7.10 -9.78 -9.34
CA LEU A 93 -7.26 -10.94 -10.24
C LEU A 93 -7.08 -12.28 -9.51
N ALA A 94 -6.11 -12.37 -8.61
CA ALA A 94 -5.89 -13.57 -7.79
C ALA A 94 -7.13 -13.89 -6.94
N LEU A 95 -7.73 -12.87 -6.31
CA LEU A 95 -8.98 -13.01 -5.55
C LEU A 95 -10.15 -13.38 -6.46
N LEU A 96 -10.26 -12.79 -7.64
CA LEU A 96 -11.27 -13.13 -8.64
C LEU A 96 -11.19 -14.61 -9.03
N PHE A 97 -10.01 -15.13 -9.35
CA PHE A 97 -9.80 -16.55 -9.62
C PHE A 97 -10.10 -17.42 -8.41
N SER A 98 -9.69 -16.97 -7.23
CA SER A 98 -9.98 -17.71 -5.97
C SER A 98 -11.49 -17.88 -5.75
N CYS A 99 -12.27 -16.82 -5.99
CA CYS A 99 -13.73 -16.88 -5.92
C CYS A 99 -14.32 -17.75 -7.03
N ALA A 100 -13.90 -17.55 -8.29
CA ALA A 100 -14.46 -18.26 -9.44
C ALA A 100 -14.21 -19.77 -9.40
N ARG A 101 -13.11 -20.21 -8.80
CA ARG A 101 -12.66 -21.61 -8.80
C ARG A 101 -12.57 -22.22 -7.39
N ASN A 102 -13.11 -21.57 -6.37
CA ASN A 102 -13.13 -22.04 -4.98
C ASN A 102 -11.73 -22.37 -4.40
N ILE A 103 -10.65 -21.67 -4.87
CA ILE A 103 -9.26 -22.02 -4.53
C ILE A 103 -9.01 -21.93 -3.03
N SER A 104 -9.41 -20.82 -2.41
CA SER A 104 -9.15 -20.56 -0.99
C SER A 104 -9.84 -21.57 -0.08
N ILE A 105 -11.15 -21.81 -0.31
CA ILE A 105 -11.92 -22.73 0.54
C ILE A 105 -11.50 -24.19 0.32
N ALA A 106 -11.19 -24.59 -0.91
CA ALA A 106 -10.68 -25.92 -1.20
C ALA A 106 -9.32 -26.16 -0.50
N GLY A 107 -8.42 -25.17 -0.57
CA GLY A 107 -7.13 -25.24 0.13
C GLY A 107 -7.27 -25.26 1.66
N HIS A 108 -8.28 -24.60 2.22
CA HIS A 108 -8.58 -24.64 3.66
C HIS A 108 -9.02 -26.03 4.09
N THR A 109 -10.03 -26.60 3.44
CA THR A 109 -10.55 -27.93 3.82
C THR A 109 -9.57 -29.07 3.57
N MET A 110 -8.71 -28.96 2.55
CA MET A 110 -7.62 -29.92 2.35
C MET A 110 -6.61 -29.93 3.52
N ARG A 111 -6.31 -28.78 4.13
CA ARG A 111 -5.47 -28.73 5.34
C ARG A 111 -6.15 -29.35 6.56
N GLU A 112 -7.48 -29.46 6.55
CA GLU A 112 -8.27 -30.18 7.55
C GLU A 112 -8.43 -31.67 7.22
N ASN A 113 -7.67 -32.21 6.25
CA ASN A 113 -7.76 -33.58 5.74
C ASN A 113 -9.12 -33.94 5.13
N LYS A 114 -9.85 -32.96 4.57
CA LYS A 114 -11.14 -33.14 3.91
C LYS A 114 -10.99 -33.04 2.40
N TRP A 115 -11.48 -34.04 1.67
CA TRP A 115 -11.50 -34.07 0.21
C TRP A 115 -12.90 -33.76 -0.33
N GLU A 116 -13.24 -32.47 -0.42
CA GLU A 116 -14.56 -31.96 -0.77
C GLU A 116 -14.76 -31.73 -2.28
N LYS A 117 -14.33 -32.70 -3.13
CA LYS A 117 -14.36 -32.56 -4.59
C LYS A 117 -15.74 -32.15 -5.13
N LYS A 118 -16.83 -32.73 -4.63
CA LYS A 118 -18.18 -32.41 -5.10
C LYS A 118 -18.63 -30.99 -4.72
N ALA A 119 -18.26 -30.52 -3.53
CA ALA A 119 -18.63 -29.19 -3.04
C ALA A 119 -17.99 -28.09 -3.88
N TYR A 120 -16.74 -28.29 -4.32
CA TYR A 120 -15.96 -27.25 -5.02
C TYR A 120 -15.86 -27.45 -6.54
N SER A 121 -16.55 -28.45 -7.10
CA SER A 121 -16.55 -28.71 -8.55
C SER A 121 -17.33 -27.69 -9.37
N LYS A 122 -18.23 -26.92 -8.76
CA LYS A 122 -19.12 -25.95 -9.43
C LYS A 122 -18.48 -24.54 -9.54
N GLY A 123 -17.23 -24.48 -9.94
CA GLY A 123 -16.62 -23.21 -10.33
C GLY A 123 -17.05 -22.77 -11.74
N PHE A 124 -16.70 -21.53 -12.12
CA PHE A 124 -16.95 -21.01 -13.47
C PHE A 124 -15.68 -20.47 -14.08
N GLU A 125 -15.64 -20.41 -15.42
CA GLU A 125 -14.56 -19.77 -16.18
C GLU A 125 -14.82 -18.27 -16.29
N LEU A 126 -13.76 -17.47 -16.30
CA LEU A 126 -13.85 -16.02 -16.45
C LEU A 126 -14.05 -15.62 -17.95
N SER A 127 -13.52 -16.42 -18.86
CA SER A 127 -13.65 -16.16 -20.29
C SER A 127 -15.13 -16.04 -20.69
N GLY A 128 -15.45 -15.04 -21.50
CA GLY A 128 -16.81 -14.73 -21.92
C GLY A 128 -17.70 -14.09 -20.85
N LYS A 129 -17.21 -13.88 -19.64
CA LYS A 129 -17.98 -13.17 -18.60
C LYS A 129 -17.73 -11.66 -18.67
N THR A 130 -18.67 -10.89 -18.15
CA THR A 130 -18.54 -9.43 -18.04
C THR A 130 -18.10 -9.06 -16.64
N MET A 131 -17.04 -8.27 -16.53
CA MET A 131 -16.54 -7.70 -15.30
C MET A 131 -16.90 -6.23 -15.20
N GLY A 132 -17.66 -5.83 -14.17
CA GLY A 132 -17.88 -4.43 -13.85
C GLY A 132 -16.74 -3.89 -12.96
N VAL A 133 -16.17 -2.73 -13.35
CA VAL A 133 -15.12 -2.07 -12.57
C VAL A 133 -15.65 -0.73 -12.06
N ILE A 134 -15.89 -0.64 -10.75
CA ILE A 134 -16.30 0.61 -10.10
C ILE A 134 -15.05 1.36 -9.66
N GLY A 135 -14.80 2.55 -10.23
CA GLY A 135 -13.56 3.30 -10.03
C GLY A 135 -12.49 2.95 -11.07
N TYR A 136 -12.58 3.56 -12.27
CA TYR A 136 -11.68 3.27 -13.40
C TYR A 136 -10.46 4.21 -13.42
N GLY A 137 -9.81 4.37 -12.25
CA GLY A 137 -8.52 5.06 -12.09
C GLY A 137 -7.34 4.14 -12.45
N ARG A 138 -6.13 4.47 -11.99
CA ARG A 138 -4.90 3.70 -12.29
C ARG A 138 -5.03 2.19 -12.06
N ILE A 139 -5.55 1.78 -10.90
CA ILE A 139 -5.72 0.36 -10.56
C ILE A 139 -6.84 -0.26 -11.40
N GLY A 140 -8.00 0.41 -11.50
CA GLY A 140 -9.14 -0.08 -12.27
C GLY A 140 -8.82 -0.32 -13.75
N GLN A 141 -8.03 0.56 -14.37
CA GLN A 141 -7.56 0.39 -15.76
C GLN A 141 -6.66 -0.86 -15.89
N LEU A 142 -5.76 -1.09 -14.94
CA LEU A 142 -4.91 -2.29 -14.93
C LEU A 142 -5.72 -3.57 -14.74
N VAL A 143 -6.71 -3.55 -13.84
CA VAL A 143 -7.64 -4.68 -13.63
C VAL A 143 -8.44 -4.93 -14.90
N GLY A 144 -9.00 -3.88 -15.53
CA GLY A 144 -9.76 -4.00 -16.77
C GLY A 144 -8.94 -4.60 -17.92
N ALA A 145 -7.73 -4.09 -18.15
CA ALA A 145 -6.83 -4.61 -19.17
C ALA A 145 -6.47 -6.10 -18.95
N LYS A 146 -6.21 -6.48 -17.69
CA LYS A 146 -5.94 -7.87 -17.34
C LYS A 146 -7.19 -8.76 -17.52
N GLY A 147 -8.39 -8.27 -17.17
CA GLY A 147 -9.65 -8.96 -17.41
C GLY A 147 -9.91 -9.21 -18.90
N GLN A 148 -9.66 -8.21 -19.76
CA GLN A 148 -9.75 -8.37 -21.22
C GLN A 148 -8.77 -9.44 -21.73
N ALA A 149 -7.54 -9.47 -21.23
CA ALA A 149 -6.56 -10.50 -21.60
C ALA A 149 -6.99 -11.91 -21.18
N LEU A 150 -7.88 -12.04 -20.20
CA LEU A 150 -8.49 -13.30 -19.77
C LEU A 150 -9.76 -13.66 -20.58
N GLY A 151 -10.10 -12.88 -21.61
CA GLY A 151 -11.28 -13.12 -22.44
C GLY A 151 -12.60 -12.62 -21.84
N MET A 152 -12.55 -11.74 -20.88
CA MET A 152 -13.74 -11.09 -20.29
C MET A 152 -14.22 -9.92 -21.16
#